data_3090e15ecf83621aa873985e6d635ae4
#
_entry.id   3090e15ecf83621aa873985e6d635ae4
#
_cell.length_a   1.000
_cell.length_b   1.000
_cell.length_c   1.000
_cell.angle_alpha   90.00
_cell.angle_beta   90.00
_cell.angle_gamma   90.00
#
_symmetry.space_group_name_H-M   'P 1'
#
loop_
_entity.id
_entity.type
_entity.pdbx_description
1 polymer ?
#
loop_
_entity_poly.entity_id
_entity_poly.type
_entity_poly.pdbx_seq_one_letter_code
_entity_poly.pdbx_strand_id
1 'polypeptide(L)'
;MPPANTQAPPRSTRFFLLACLLGLSLGAPAHAGRHRELLVDGPVQVDVIVDGSGPALVLLPSSQRDSEDFDDLAQRLAQSGFKVLRPQPRGMGNSRGPMEGLDLVVLARDVALTVDRLGNGPALLVGHAFGHWVARVADMNHPQQVRAVVLLGAAARSFPPGVAQALAVASDPSQPEADRLTGLQFAFFAPGNDARPWLQGWHPELRAVYRKAGATPPKEQWFGVSNAPVLDLQGADDPWRPASTRNELKDVLGDKVTVQVIAKASHAMVPEQPEAITRAIVQWVRGLIP
;
A
#
# COMPACT_ATOMS: atom_id res chain seq x y z
N MET A 1 -80.91 -35.07 -56.65
CA MET A 1 -79.46 -35.13 -56.42
C MET A 1 -79.02 -33.80 -55.94
N PRO A 2 -78.66 -33.63 -54.66
CA PRO A 2 -78.13 -32.33 -54.12
C PRO A 2 -76.64 -32.28 -54.34
N PRO A 3 -76.03 -31.03 -54.39
CA PRO A 3 -74.62 -30.84 -54.71
C PRO A 3 -73.75 -30.96 -53.43
N ALA A 4 -72.55 -31.35 -53.66
CA ALA A 4 -71.53 -31.63 -52.69
C ALA A 4 -71.02 -30.37 -51.99
N ASN A 5 -70.90 -30.47 -50.64
CA ASN A 5 -70.41 -29.48 -49.73
C ASN A 5 -68.88 -29.61 -49.64
N THR A 6 -68.16 -28.64 -50.12
CA THR A 6 -66.70 -28.58 -49.98
C THR A 6 -66.34 -27.67 -48.75
N GLN A 7 -65.97 -28.31 -47.67
CA GLN A 7 -65.40 -27.63 -46.51
C GLN A 7 -63.92 -27.29 -46.72
N ALA A 8 -63.58 -26.02 -46.47
CA ALA A 8 -62.20 -25.57 -46.49
C ALA A 8 -61.52 -25.88 -45.13
N PRO A 9 -60.20 -26.15 -45.08
CA PRO A 9 -59.52 -26.50 -43.88
C PRO A 9 -59.20 -25.24 -43.02
N PRO A 10 -59.09 -25.40 -41.69
CA PRO A 10 -58.88 -24.33 -40.80
C PRO A 10 -57.43 -23.71 -40.87
N ARG A 11 -57.36 -22.40 -40.90
CA ARG A 11 -56.12 -21.65 -40.83
C ARG A 11 -55.46 -21.80 -39.43
N SER A 12 -54.30 -22.45 -39.38
CA SER A 12 -53.47 -22.51 -38.18
C SER A 12 -52.79 -21.17 -37.92
N THR A 13 -53.18 -20.48 -36.87
CA THR A 13 -52.55 -19.27 -36.37
C THR A 13 -51.26 -19.66 -35.64
N ARG A 14 -50.13 -19.47 -36.30
CA ARG A 14 -48.80 -19.61 -35.63
C ARG A 14 -48.55 -18.38 -34.80
N PHE A 15 -48.64 -18.53 -33.49
CA PHE A 15 -48.11 -17.54 -32.53
C PHE A 15 -46.58 -17.61 -32.58
N PHE A 16 -45.95 -16.55 -33.09
CA PHE A 16 -44.52 -16.33 -32.91
C PHE A 16 -44.31 -15.75 -31.49
N LEU A 17 -43.82 -16.58 -30.57
CA LEU A 17 -43.26 -16.11 -29.32
C LEU A 17 -41.91 -15.43 -29.58
N LEU A 18 -41.93 -14.10 -29.58
CA LEU A 18 -40.70 -13.29 -29.59
C LEU A 18 -40.06 -13.34 -28.18
N ALA A 19 -39.10 -14.25 -27.99
CA ALA A 19 -38.32 -14.27 -26.76
C ALA A 19 -37.34 -13.10 -26.79
N CYS A 20 -37.66 -12.02 -26.08
CA CYS A 20 -36.72 -10.96 -25.73
C CYS A 20 -35.68 -11.50 -24.75
N LEU A 21 -34.55 -11.95 -25.30
CA LEU A 21 -33.32 -12.14 -24.49
C LEU A 21 -32.79 -10.77 -24.08
N LEU A 22 -33.18 -10.30 -22.89
CA LEU A 22 -32.47 -9.25 -22.17
C LEU A 22 -31.10 -9.81 -21.81
N GLY A 23 -30.11 -9.54 -22.65
CA GLY A 23 -28.70 -9.72 -22.33
C GLY A 23 -28.33 -8.76 -21.18
N LEU A 24 -28.32 -9.23 -19.95
CA LEU A 24 -27.59 -8.56 -18.88
C LEU A 24 -26.11 -8.62 -19.23
N SER A 25 -25.61 -7.61 -19.92
CA SER A 25 -24.18 -7.33 -19.99
C SER A 25 -23.75 -6.91 -18.57
N LEU A 26 -23.20 -7.86 -17.82
CA LEU A 26 -22.37 -7.55 -16.67
C LEU A 26 -21.16 -6.79 -17.22
N GLY A 27 -21.29 -5.47 -17.31
CA GLY A 27 -20.18 -4.59 -17.62
C GLY A 27 -19.12 -4.84 -16.55
N ALA A 28 -17.94 -5.32 -16.97
CA ALA A 28 -16.79 -5.33 -16.10
C ALA A 28 -16.64 -3.92 -15.52
N PRO A 29 -16.40 -3.76 -14.21
CA PRO A 29 -16.20 -2.44 -13.62
C PRO A 29 -15.08 -1.75 -14.39
N ALA A 30 -15.38 -0.59 -14.98
CA ALA A 30 -14.37 0.23 -15.63
C ALA A 30 -13.28 0.48 -14.58
N HIS A 31 -12.08 -0.02 -14.80
CA HIS A 31 -10.94 0.28 -13.95
C HIS A 31 -10.73 1.79 -14.04
N ALA A 32 -11.02 2.52 -12.96
CA ALA A 32 -10.70 3.94 -12.91
C ALA A 32 -9.19 4.08 -13.16
N GLY A 33 -8.84 4.80 -14.22
CA GLY A 33 -7.44 5.05 -14.56
C GLY A 33 -6.73 5.83 -13.45
N ARG A 34 -5.40 5.81 -13.46
CA ARG A 34 -4.59 6.62 -12.55
C ARG A 34 -4.90 8.11 -12.73
N HIS A 35 -5.11 8.80 -11.61
CA HIS A 35 -5.25 10.26 -11.56
C HIS A 35 -4.68 10.79 -10.23
N ARG A 36 -4.62 12.12 -10.09
CA ARG A 36 -4.19 12.78 -8.85
C ARG A 36 -5.32 13.61 -8.28
N GLU A 37 -5.41 13.60 -6.94
CA GLU A 37 -6.30 14.44 -6.16
C GLU A 37 -5.46 15.31 -5.22
N LEU A 38 -5.74 16.60 -5.18
CA LEU A 38 -5.14 17.50 -4.20
C LEU A 38 -6.15 17.80 -3.10
N LEU A 39 -5.92 17.23 -1.93
CA LEU A 39 -6.73 17.48 -0.74
C LEU A 39 -6.20 18.73 -0.04
N VAL A 40 -7.11 19.64 0.32
CA VAL A 40 -6.77 20.89 1.02
C VAL A 40 -7.51 20.92 2.36
N ASP A 41 -6.76 21.14 3.44
CA ASP A 41 -7.28 21.32 4.80
C ASP A 41 -6.48 22.44 5.51
N GLY A 42 -7.01 23.66 5.47
CA GLY A 42 -6.30 24.85 5.93
C GLY A 42 -4.94 25.01 5.24
N PRO A 43 -3.83 25.04 5.99
CA PRO A 43 -2.49 25.18 5.42
C PRO A 43 -1.92 23.87 4.87
N VAL A 44 -2.63 22.74 5.03
CA VAL A 44 -2.19 21.43 4.61
C VAL A 44 -2.73 21.11 3.23
N GLN A 45 -1.85 20.64 2.36
CA GLN A 45 -2.19 20.09 1.05
C GLN A 45 -1.59 18.68 0.98
N VAL A 46 -2.41 17.69 0.62
CA VAL A 46 -1.98 16.31 0.41
C VAL A 46 -2.24 15.95 -1.04
N ASP A 47 -1.19 15.73 -1.79
CA ASP A 47 -1.23 15.24 -3.18
C ASP A 47 -1.37 13.72 -3.16
N VAL A 48 -2.48 13.19 -3.64
CA VAL A 48 -2.79 11.77 -3.60
C VAL A 48 -2.84 11.21 -5.01
N ILE A 49 -2.01 10.21 -5.28
CA ILE A 49 -2.13 9.41 -6.50
C ILE A 49 -3.21 8.34 -6.25
N VAL A 50 -4.18 8.26 -7.14
CA VAL A 50 -5.31 7.33 -7.02
C VAL A 50 -5.29 6.35 -8.18
N ASP A 51 -5.33 5.05 -7.90
CA ASP A 51 -5.41 3.99 -8.89
C ASP A 51 -6.61 3.06 -8.58
N GLY A 52 -7.35 2.66 -9.61
CA GLY A 52 -8.40 1.67 -9.48
C GLY A 52 -9.67 2.12 -8.75
N SER A 53 -10.47 1.14 -8.34
CA SER A 53 -11.74 1.34 -7.63
C SER A 53 -12.00 0.16 -6.69
N GLY A 54 -12.89 0.35 -5.69
CA GLY A 54 -13.22 -0.68 -4.70
C GLY A 54 -12.90 -0.26 -3.26
N PRO A 55 -12.71 -1.22 -2.34
CA PRO A 55 -12.30 -0.92 -0.97
C PRO A 55 -10.97 -0.17 -0.93
N ALA A 56 -10.87 0.84 -0.05
CA ALA A 56 -9.70 1.69 0.03
C ALA A 56 -8.48 0.96 0.63
N LEU A 57 -7.33 1.17 -0.01
CA LEU A 57 -6.01 0.75 0.44
C LEU A 57 -5.04 1.93 0.30
N VAL A 58 -4.36 2.30 1.39
CA VAL A 58 -3.42 3.42 1.41
C VAL A 58 -2.00 2.88 1.44
N LEU A 59 -1.13 3.32 0.50
CA LEU A 59 0.29 2.98 0.47
C LEU A 59 1.12 4.15 1.01
N LEU A 60 1.98 3.87 1.98
CA LEU A 60 2.81 4.84 2.68
C LEU A 60 4.29 4.52 2.47
N PRO A 61 5.07 5.42 1.86
CA PRO A 61 6.44 5.13 1.45
C PRO A 61 7.44 5.14 2.59
N SER A 62 8.64 4.65 2.28
CA SER A 62 9.81 4.72 3.13
C SER A 62 10.29 6.15 3.32
N SER A 63 11.10 6.40 4.35
CA SER A 63 11.72 7.71 4.59
C SER A 63 12.55 8.15 3.39
N GLN A 64 12.47 9.43 3.02
CA GLN A 64 13.15 10.05 1.89
C GLN A 64 12.76 9.47 0.51
N ARG A 65 11.70 8.69 0.43
CA ARG A 65 11.14 8.14 -0.81
C ARG A 65 9.71 8.62 -0.97
N ASP A 66 9.29 8.83 -2.20
CA ASP A 66 7.93 9.24 -2.51
C ASP A 66 7.01 8.06 -2.84
N SER A 67 5.75 8.35 -3.07
CA SER A 67 4.73 7.32 -3.31
C SER A 67 4.79 6.71 -4.71
N GLU A 68 5.65 7.20 -5.61
CA GLU A 68 5.85 6.63 -6.95
C GLU A 68 6.67 5.34 -6.91
N ASP A 69 7.41 5.10 -5.82
CA ASP A 69 8.04 3.79 -5.55
C ASP A 69 7.06 2.61 -5.59
N PHE A 70 5.78 2.87 -5.39
CA PHE A 70 4.72 1.86 -5.39
C PHE A 70 4.05 1.64 -6.75
N ASP A 71 4.53 2.21 -7.84
CA ASP A 71 3.81 2.22 -9.12
C ASP A 71 3.37 0.84 -9.59
N ASP A 72 4.26 -0.16 -9.61
CA ASP A 72 3.92 -1.53 -10.00
C ASP A 72 3.01 -2.21 -8.97
N LEU A 73 3.32 -2.09 -7.67
CA LEU A 73 2.49 -2.67 -6.61
C LEU A 73 1.08 -2.07 -6.61
N ALA A 74 0.95 -0.74 -6.79
CA ALA A 74 -0.34 -0.06 -6.84
C ALA A 74 -1.20 -0.53 -8.02
N GLN A 75 -0.58 -0.68 -9.19
CA GLN A 75 -1.28 -1.19 -10.37
C GLN A 75 -1.81 -2.62 -10.14
N ARG A 76 -1.00 -3.51 -9.55
CA ARG A 76 -1.40 -4.89 -9.24
C ARG A 76 -2.52 -4.96 -8.20
N LEU A 77 -2.45 -4.13 -7.17
CA LEU A 77 -3.51 -4.03 -6.16
C LEU A 77 -4.81 -3.46 -6.75
N ALA A 78 -4.71 -2.45 -7.62
CA ALA A 78 -5.87 -1.91 -8.35
C ALA A 78 -6.52 -2.97 -9.24
N GLN A 79 -5.72 -3.77 -9.97
CA GLN A 79 -6.20 -4.91 -10.77
C GLN A 79 -6.83 -6.00 -9.89
N SER A 80 -6.43 -6.08 -8.62
CA SER A 80 -7.02 -7.01 -7.63
C SER A 80 -8.30 -6.49 -6.99
N GLY A 81 -8.81 -5.31 -7.41
CA GLY A 81 -10.10 -4.74 -7.02
C GLY A 81 -10.03 -3.78 -5.84
N PHE A 82 -8.87 -3.19 -5.55
CA PHE A 82 -8.73 -2.12 -4.56
C PHE A 82 -8.76 -0.74 -5.21
N LYS A 83 -9.28 0.27 -4.48
CA LYS A 83 -8.98 1.67 -4.70
C LYS A 83 -7.70 1.99 -3.94
N VAL A 84 -6.60 2.16 -4.66
CA VAL A 84 -5.28 2.41 -4.08
C VAL A 84 -5.05 3.91 -3.98
N LEU A 85 -4.82 4.38 -2.76
CA LEU A 85 -4.55 5.78 -2.42
C LEU A 85 -3.08 5.90 -2.02
N ARG A 86 -2.36 6.78 -2.68
CA ARG A 86 -0.92 6.98 -2.43
C ARG A 86 -0.67 8.45 -2.10
N PRO A 87 -0.89 8.87 -0.83
CA PRO A 87 -0.57 10.23 -0.43
C PRO A 87 0.95 10.45 -0.51
N GLN A 88 1.35 11.54 -1.15
CA GLN A 88 2.72 12.00 -1.12
C GLN A 88 3.06 12.53 0.28
N PRO A 89 4.20 12.16 0.87
CA PRO A 89 4.64 12.74 2.13
C PRO A 89 4.82 14.25 2.02
N ARG A 90 4.66 14.99 3.12
CA ARG A 90 4.87 16.45 3.12
C ARG A 90 6.26 16.82 2.60
N GLY A 91 6.33 17.80 1.70
CA GLY A 91 7.55 18.22 1.01
C GLY A 91 7.84 17.47 -0.28
N MET A 92 7.06 16.42 -0.61
CA MET A 92 7.18 15.64 -1.84
C MET A 92 5.96 15.87 -2.74
N GLY A 93 6.13 15.72 -4.04
CA GLY A 93 5.08 16.00 -5.03
C GLY A 93 4.49 17.40 -4.82
N ASN A 94 3.17 17.52 -4.79
CA ASN A 94 2.45 18.74 -4.45
C ASN A 94 2.01 18.81 -2.96
N SER A 95 2.42 17.86 -2.14
CA SER A 95 2.09 17.88 -0.71
C SER A 95 2.84 18.99 0.03
N ARG A 96 2.11 19.81 0.75
CA ARG A 96 2.61 20.98 1.47
C ARG A 96 1.95 21.05 2.85
N GLY A 97 2.59 21.77 3.74
CA GLY A 97 2.09 22.05 5.09
C GLY A 97 3.22 22.46 6.03
N PRO A 98 2.90 22.83 7.27
CA PRO A 98 3.92 23.13 8.27
C PRO A 98 4.88 21.96 8.45
N MET A 99 6.18 22.22 8.30
CA MET A 99 7.26 21.25 8.54
C MET A 99 7.84 21.39 9.95
N GLU A 100 7.67 22.54 10.58
CA GLU A 100 7.99 22.73 11.99
C GLU A 100 7.01 21.92 12.84
N GLY A 101 7.53 21.18 13.81
CA GLY A 101 6.70 20.28 14.65
C GLY A 101 6.18 19.05 13.93
N LEU A 102 6.67 18.73 12.72
CA LEU A 102 6.29 17.50 12.03
C LEU A 102 6.69 16.30 12.88
N ASP A 103 5.72 15.40 13.11
CA ASP A 103 5.88 14.16 13.84
C ASP A 103 4.98 13.04 13.24
N LEU A 104 5.04 11.85 13.81
CA LEU A 104 4.21 10.72 13.32
C LEU A 104 2.71 10.96 13.52
N VAL A 105 2.32 11.76 14.54
CA VAL A 105 0.89 12.09 14.77
C VAL A 105 0.39 13.02 13.67
N VAL A 106 1.19 14.01 13.29
CA VAL A 106 0.86 14.92 12.18
C VAL A 106 0.78 14.16 10.86
N LEU A 107 1.73 13.27 10.59
CA LEU A 107 1.69 12.42 9.39
C LEU A 107 0.50 11.45 9.39
N ALA A 108 0.13 10.91 10.55
CA ALA A 108 -1.05 10.06 10.70
C ALA A 108 -2.36 10.84 10.41
N ARG A 109 -2.43 12.13 10.74
CA ARG A 109 -3.57 12.99 10.36
C ARG A 109 -3.68 13.18 8.85
N ASP A 110 -2.57 13.30 8.14
CA ASP A 110 -2.58 13.39 6.67
C ASP A 110 -3.12 12.10 6.04
N VAL A 111 -2.80 10.93 6.63
CA VAL A 111 -3.38 9.64 6.25
C VAL A 111 -4.87 9.60 6.57
N ALA A 112 -5.27 10.04 7.76
CA ALA A 112 -6.67 10.09 8.17
C ALA A 112 -7.51 11.01 7.26
N LEU A 113 -6.97 12.19 6.90
CA LEU A 113 -7.58 13.09 5.90
C LEU A 113 -7.75 12.39 4.55
N THR A 114 -6.75 11.65 4.11
CA THR A 114 -6.81 10.90 2.84
C THR A 114 -7.91 9.84 2.86
N VAL A 115 -8.03 9.08 3.96
CA VAL A 115 -9.08 8.06 4.12
C VAL A 115 -10.46 8.71 4.20
N ASP A 116 -10.60 9.81 4.95
CA ASP A 116 -11.87 10.52 5.12
C ASP A 116 -12.41 11.07 3.79
N ARG A 117 -11.54 11.67 2.99
CA ARG A 117 -11.94 12.34 1.73
C ARG A 117 -12.06 11.41 0.54
N LEU A 118 -11.24 10.36 0.48
CA LEU A 118 -11.13 9.49 -0.70
C LEU A 118 -11.45 8.02 -0.39
N GLY A 119 -11.49 7.65 0.86
CA GLY A 119 -11.79 6.27 1.31
C GLY A 119 -13.21 5.84 1.16
N ASN A 120 -13.96 5.17 1.08
CA ASN A 120 -15.38 4.79 1.18
C ASN A 120 -15.59 3.92 2.43
N GLY A 121 -15.02 4.34 3.54
CA GLY A 121 -15.00 3.60 4.81
C GLY A 121 -13.59 3.31 5.30
N PRO A 122 -13.41 2.50 6.36
CA PRO A 122 -12.11 2.17 6.90
C PRO A 122 -11.20 1.52 5.86
N ALA A 123 -9.95 2.01 5.76
CA ALA A 123 -8.97 1.59 4.77
C ALA A 123 -7.99 0.54 5.31
N LEU A 124 -7.43 -0.25 4.40
CA LEU A 124 -6.22 -1.03 4.65
C LEU A 124 -5.01 -0.10 4.54
N LEU A 125 -4.23 0.05 5.60
CA LEU A 125 -3.00 0.84 5.59
C LEU A 125 -1.80 -0.07 5.33
N VAL A 126 -1.03 0.23 4.29
CA VAL A 126 0.16 -0.54 3.90
C VAL A 126 1.36 0.38 3.97
N GLY A 127 2.26 0.16 4.92
CA GLY A 127 3.41 1.02 5.14
C GLY A 127 4.74 0.30 4.90
N HIS A 128 5.60 0.88 4.06
CA HIS A 128 6.95 0.40 3.82
C HIS A 128 7.94 1.15 4.72
N ALA A 129 8.78 0.39 5.44
CA ALA A 129 9.83 0.94 6.31
C ALA A 129 9.28 2.08 7.20
N PHE A 130 9.70 3.32 7.06
CA PHE A 130 9.16 4.46 7.82
C PHE A 130 7.63 4.59 7.70
N GLY A 131 7.07 4.29 6.53
CA GLY A 131 5.61 4.36 6.29
C GLY A 131 4.80 3.47 7.21
N HIS A 132 5.37 2.34 7.70
CA HIS A 132 4.67 1.50 8.66
C HIS A 132 4.57 2.16 10.06
N TRP A 133 5.49 3.05 10.44
CA TRP A 133 5.36 3.82 11.70
C TRP A 133 4.16 4.75 11.61
N VAL A 134 4.04 5.44 10.46
CA VAL A 134 2.87 6.32 10.20
C VAL A 134 1.57 5.51 10.22
N ALA A 135 1.52 4.35 9.55
CA ALA A 135 0.36 3.46 9.55
C ALA A 135 -0.03 3.00 10.95
N ARG A 136 0.95 2.63 11.78
CA ARG A 136 0.74 2.19 13.16
C ARG A 136 0.23 3.32 14.07
N VAL A 137 0.79 4.53 13.93
CA VAL A 137 0.32 5.70 14.67
C VAL A 137 -1.05 6.15 14.18
N ALA A 138 -1.37 5.97 12.88
CA ALA A 138 -2.72 6.20 12.36
C ALA A 138 -3.74 5.22 12.95
N ASP A 139 -3.41 3.92 13.05
CA ASP A 139 -4.26 2.93 13.73
C ASP A 139 -4.46 3.27 15.22
N MET A 140 -3.44 3.75 15.90
CA MET A 140 -3.53 4.15 17.30
C MET A 140 -4.45 5.36 17.51
N ASN A 141 -4.34 6.39 16.66
CA ASN A 141 -4.99 7.68 16.86
C ASN A 141 -6.33 7.81 16.11
N HIS A 142 -6.52 7.07 15.03
CA HIS A 142 -7.69 7.10 14.15
C HIS A 142 -8.26 5.69 13.88
N PRO A 143 -8.51 4.86 14.91
CA PRO A 143 -8.86 3.45 14.72
C PRO A 143 -10.12 3.21 13.90
N GLN A 144 -11.05 4.17 13.89
CA GLN A 144 -12.31 4.07 13.12
C GLN A 144 -12.10 4.18 11.60
N GLN A 145 -10.92 4.68 11.17
CA GLN A 145 -10.56 4.81 9.77
C GLN A 145 -9.64 3.69 9.28
N VAL A 146 -9.24 2.77 10.17
CA VAL A 146 -8.29 1.69 9.86
C VAL A 146 -8.96 0.34 9.98
N ARG A 147 -9.06 -0.38 8.87
CA ARG A 147 -9.58 -1.74 8.81
C ARG A 147 -8.54 -2.78 9.20
N ALA A 148 -7.32 -2.61 8.71
CA ALA A 148 -6.18 -3.47 8.97
C ALA A 148 -4.88 -2.75 8.60
N VAL A 149 -3.74 -3.25 9.10
CA VAL A 149 -2.41 -2.69 8.83
C VAL A 149 -1.51 -3.76 8.22
N VAL A 150 -0.80 -3.41 7.14
CA VAL A 150 0.23 -4.24 6.54
C VAL A 150 1.58 -3.52 6.67
N LEU A 151 2.55 -4.22 7.20
CA LEU A 151 3.92 -3.76 7.34
C LEU A 151 4.77 -4.39 6.24
N LEU A 152 5.47 -3.58 5.48
CA LEU A 152 6.41 -4.02 4.45
C LEU A 152 7.82 -3.66 4.92
N GLY A 153 8.69 -4.65 5.15
CA GLY A 153 10.07 -4.42 5.57
C GLY A 153 10.17 -3.62 6.88
N ALA A 154 9.38 -3.97 7.89
CA ALA A 154 9.47 -3.35 9.20
C ALA A 154 10.78 -3.73 9.89
N ALA A 155 11.65 -2.75 10.19
CA ALA A 155 12.90 -2.98 10.88
C ALA A 155 12.70 -3.54 12.29
N ALA A 156 13.60 -4.41 12.73
CA ALA A 156 13.67 -4.92 14.09
C ALA A 156 13.97 -3.78 15.10
N ARG A 157 13.84 -4.07 16.38
CA ARG A 157 14.28 -3.16 17.45
C ARG A 157 15.78 -2.92 17.41
N SER A 158 16.52 -3.97 17.02
CA SER A 158 17.97 -3.96 16.86
C SER A 158 18.34 -4.65 15.55
N PHE A 159 19.24 -4.05 14.79
CA PHE A 159 19.74 -4.55 13.52
C PHE A 159 21.27 -4.43 13.46
N PRO A 160 21.96 -5.15 12.54
CA PRO A 160 23.42 -5.17 12.49
C PRO A 160 24.05 -3.77 12.30
N PRO A 161 25.24 -3.55 12.86
CA PRO A 161 26.02 -2.35 12.60
C PRO A 161 26.25 -2.15 11.10
N GLY A 162 26.34 -0.90 10.65
CA GLY A 162 26.61 -0.56 9.26
C GLY A 162 25.38 -0.41 8.37
N VAL A 163 24.22 -1.00 8.73
CA VAL A 163 23.00 -0.87 7.90
C VAL A 163 22.52 0.59 7.82
N ALA A 164 22.52 1.30 8.96
CA ALA A 164 22.17 2.73 8.98
C ALA A 164 23.19 3.60 8.25
N GLN A 165 24.49 3.24 8.30
CA GLN A 165 25.54 3.91 7.54
C GLN A 165 25.36 3.68 6.03
N ALA A 166 25.04 2.46 5.61
CA ALA A 166 24.76 2.14 4.23
C ALA A 166 23.58 2.94 3.66
N LEU A 167 22.49 3.12 4.45
CA LEU A 167 21.40 4.03 4.09
C LEU A 167 21.93 5.47 3.90
N ALA A 168 22.79 5.94 4.81
CA ALA A 168 23.30 7.30 4.72
C ALA A 168 24.10 7.55 3.44
N VAL A 169 24.90 6.58 3.00
CA VAL A 169 25.65 6.64 1.74
C VAL A 169 24.73 6.49 0.53
N ALA A 170 23.84 5.49 0.55
CA ALA A 170 22.94 5.19 -0.56
C ALA A 170 22.02 6.37 -0.92
N SER A 171 21.52 7.08 0.10
CA SER A 171 20.56 8.18 -0.08
C SER A 171 21.21 9.54 -0.38
N ASP A 172 22.54 9.66 -0.36
CA ASP A 172 23.26 10.90 -0.59
C ASP A 172 23.79 10.97 -2.03
N PRO A 173 23.20 11.80 -2.92
CA PRO A 173 23.64 11.90 -4.31
C PRO A 173 25.03 12.51 -4.49
N SER A 174 25.63 13.09 -3.44
CA SER A 174 27.01 13.60 -3.48
C SER A 174 28.07 12.49 -3.34
N GLN A 175 27.66 11.29 -2.89
CA GLN A 175 28.56 10.14 -2.78
C GLN A 175 28.80 9.50 -4.16
N PRO A 176 29.97 8.87 -4.38
CA PRO A 176 30.23 8.12 -5.59
C PRO A 176 29.14 7.06 -5.87
N GLU A 177 28.72 6.94 -7.13
CA GLU A 177 27.67 6.00 -7.52
C GLU A 177 27.98 4.55 -7.11
N ALA A 178 29.24 4.14 -7.24
CA ALA A 178 29.68 2.79 -6.85
C ALA A 178 29.47 2.53 -5.34
N ASP A 179 29.75 3.54 -4.50
CA ASP A 179 29.57 3.44 -3.04
C ASP A 179 28.08 3.41 -2.69
N ARG A 180 27.28 4.23 -3.35
CA ARG A 180 25.82 4.24 -3.21
C ARG A 180 25.21 2.91 -3.61
N LEU A 181 25.65 2.33 -4.74
CA LEU A 181 25.18 1.03 -5.20
C LEU A 181 25.57 -0.08 -4.22
N THR A 182 26.80 -0.05 -3.70
CA THR A 182 27.24 -0.99 -2.64
C THR A 182 26.36 -0.87 -1.38
N GLY A 183 26.04 0.35 -0.96
CA GLY A 183 25.15 0.61 0.16
C GLY A 183 23.74 0.09 -0.07
N LEU A 184 23.19 0.28 -1.29
CA LEU A 184 21.88 -0.25 -1.68
C LEU A 184 21.85 -1.78 -1.67
N GLN A 185 22.85 -2.42 -2.26
CA GLN A 185 22.96 -3.88 -2.28
C GLN A 185 23.08 -4.46 -0.87
N PHE A 186 23.85 -3.83 -0.01
CA PHE A 186 24.04 -4.31 1.37
C PHE A 186 22.78 -4.14 2.24
N ALA A 187 22.12 -2.97 2.17
CA ALA A 187 21.09 -2.61 3.14
C ALA A 187 19.65 -2.79 2.63
N PHE A 188 19.45 -2.95 1.31
CA PHE A 188 18.11 -2.86 0.74
C PHE A 188 17.73 -3.97 -0.22
N PHE A 189 18.67 -4.53 -0.97
CA PHE A 189 18.37 -5.48 -2.03
C PHE A 189 18.89 -6.87 -1.73
N ALA A 190 18.06 -7.88 -2.01
CA ALA A 190 18.44 -9.27 -1.90
C ALA A 190 19.47 -9.65 -2.98
N PRO A 191 20.35 -10.64 -2.72
CA PRO A 191 21.34 -11.09 -3.69
C PRO A 191 20.70 -11.45 -5.04
N GLY A 192 21.28 -10.91 -6.12
CA GLY A 192 20.82 -11.13 -7.50
C GLY A 192 19.76 -10.16 -8.01
N ASN A 193 19.18 -9.30 -7.15
CA ASN A 193 18.26 -8.25 -7.57
C ASN A 193 19.03 -6.98 -7.98
N ASP A 194 18.46 -6.23 -8.94
CA ASP A 194 19.06 -5.00 -9.44
C ASP A 194 18.72 -3.80 -8.56
N ALA A 195 19.72 -3.23 -7.90
CA ALA A 195 19.57 -2.07 -7.03
C ALA A 195 19.68 -0.72 -7.75
N ARG A 196 20.12 -0.69 -9.03
CA ARG A 196 20.38 0.55 -9.79
C ARG A 196 19.17 1.48 -9.89
N PRO A 197 17.91 1.01 -10.04
CA PRO A 197 16.77 1.91 -10.05
C PRO A 197 16.65 2.79 -8.80
N TRP A 198 17.15 2.33 -7.64
CA TRP A 198 17.14 3.08 -6.40
C TRP A 198 18.32 4.05 -6.21
N LEU A 199 19.20 4.19 -7.19
CA LEU A 199 20.14 5.31 -7.25
C LEU A 199 19.40 6.65 -7.42
N GLN A 200 18.16 6.63 -7.90
CA GLN A 200 17.30 7.79 -8.09
C GLN A 200 16.13 7.79 -7.08
N GLY A 201 15.35 8.87 -7.06
CA GLY A 201 14.13 8.99 -6.26
C GLY A 201 14.35 9.24 -4.76
N TRP A 202 15.54 9.67 -4.35
CA TRP A 202 15.82 10.08 -2.97
C TRP A 202 15.58 11.57 -2.78
N HIS A 203 15.07 11.94 -1.60
CA HIS A 203 14.84 13.30 -1.12
C HIS A 203 15.74 13.60 0.09
N PRO A 204 17.08 13.73 -0.10
CA PRO A 204 18.03 13.89 0.99
C PRO A 204 17.82 15.18 1.79
N GLU A 205 17.23 16.22 1.18
CA GLU A 205 16.88 17.47 1.83
C GLU A 205 15.84 17.30 2.94
N LEU A 206 15.01 16.26 2.87
CA LEU A 206 14.00 15.94 3.87
C LEU A 206 14.49 15.01 4.98
N ARG A 207 15.71 14.49 4.87
CA ARG A 207 16.26 13.51 5.81
C ARG A 207 16.21 13.96 7.25
N ALA A 208 16.62 15.18 7.52
CA ALA A 208 16.70 15.69 8.91
C ALA A 208 15.32 15.84 9.55
N VAL A 209 14.35 16.37 8.81
CA VAL A 209 12.99 16.60 9.31
C VAL A 209 12.26 15.27 9.52
N TYR A 210 12.35 14.31 8.59
CA TYR A 210 11.70 13.01 8.74
C TYR A 210 12.35 12.12 9.81
N ARG A 211 13.68 12.23 10.00
CA ARG A 211 14.35 11.58 11.14
C ARG A 211 13.83 12.12 12.47
N LYS A 212 13.64 13.45 12.59
CA LYS A 212 13.06 14.06 13.78
C LYS A 212 11.59 13.64 13.95
N ALA A 213 10.81 13.66 12.89
CA ALA A 213 9.41 13.22 12.89
C ALA A 213 9.24 11.79 13.39
N GLY A 214 10.10 10.88 12.95
CA GLY A 214 10.07 9.47 13.36
C GLY A 214 10.43 9.22 14.84
N ALA A 215 11.00 10.21 15.53
CA ALA A 215 11.31 10.11 16.96
C ALA A 215 10.13 10.48 17.87
N THR A 216 9.03 11.00 17.33
CA THR A 216 7.88 11.49 18.09
C THR A 216 6.55 10.97 17.52
N PRO A 217 5.72 10.28 18.29
CA PRO A 217 6.00 9.82 19.66
C PRO A 217 7.10 8.76 19.71
N PRO A 218 7.76 8.57 20.86
CA PRO A 218 8.74 7.50 21.04
C PRO A 218 8.18 6.13 20.71
N LYS A 219 9.02 5.25 20.15
CA LYS A 219 8.62 3.91 19.67
C LYS A 219 7.89 3.08 20.74
N GLU A 220 8.26 3.24 21.99
CA GLU A 220 7.68 2.55 23.15
C GLU A 220 6.19 2.86 23.34
N GLN A 221 5.73 4.04 22.89
CA GLN A 221 4.32 4.44 23.03
C GLN A 221 3.40 3.78 21.98
N TRP A 222 3.89 3.40 20.82
CA TRP A 222 3.08 2.84 19.75
C TRP A 222 3.46 1.41 19.34
N PHE A 223 4.66 0.92 19.68
CA PHE A 223 5.12 -0.41 19.24
C PHE A 223 4.21 -1.54 19.79
N GLY A 224 3.77 -1.43 21.03
CA GLY A 224 2.89 -2.40 21.70
C GLY A 224 1.39 -2.13 21.50
N VAL A 225 1.01 -1.21 20.60
CA VAL A 225 -0.39 -0.84 20.38
C VAL A 225 -0.84 -1.23 18.98
N SER A 226 -1.98 -1.92 18.86
CA SER A 226 -2.69 -2.10 17.60
C SER A 226 -4.17 -2.30 17.87
N ASN A 227 -5.02 -1.53 17.22
CA ASN A 227 -6.47 -1.69 17.25
C ASN A 227 -6.92 -2.69 16.16
N ALA A 228 -6.32 -2.60 15.00
CA ALA A 228 -6.61 -3.42 13.83
C ALA A 228 -5.71 -4.68 13.75
N PRO A 229 -6.12 -5.72 12.99
CA PRO A 229 -5.26 -6.84 12.61
C PRO A 229 -4.04 -6.37 11.83
N VAL A 230 -2.90 -7.06 12.00
CA VAL A 230 -1.62 -6.72 11.38
C VAL A 230 -1.08 -7.87 10.54
N LEU A 231 -0.70 -7.59 9.30
CA LEU A 231 0.13 -8.47 8.47
C LEU A 231 1.56 -7.91 8.44
N ASP A 232 2.53 -8.66 8.96
CA ASP A 232 3.95 -8.30 8.95
C ASP A 232 4.66 -9.07 7.83
N LEU A 233 4.83 -8.43 6.66
CA LEU A 233 5.54 -8.96 5.50
C LEU A 233 7.02 -8.60 5.61
N GLN A 234 7.86 -9.62 5.68
CA GLN A 234 9.30 -9.48 5.91
C GLN A 234 10.08 -10.05 4.74
N GLY A 235 11.10 -9.35 4.25
CA GLY A 235 12.03 -9.89 3.28
C GLY A 235 12.87 -11.03 3.90
N ALA A 236 13.08 -12.12 3.14
CA ALA A 236 13.88 -13.24 3.61
C ALA A 236 15.34 -12.83 3.88
N ASP A 237 15.83 -11.88 3.10
CA ASP A 237 17.21 -11.39 3.08
C ASP A 237 17.35 -9.97 3.67
N ASP A 238 16.35 -9.50 4.42
CA ASP A 238 16.32 -8.13 4.96
C ASP A 238 17.28 -7.98 6.16
N PRO A 239 18.39 -7.23 6.03
CA PRO A 239 19.33 -7.03 7.14
C PRO A 239 18.77 -6.13 8.25
N TRP A 240 17.71 -5.33 7.98
CA TRP A 240 17.00 -4.57 8.99
C TRP A 240 16.11 -5.45 9.87
N ARG A 241 15.81 -6.67 9.41
CA ARG A 241 14.97 -7.65 10.11
C ARG A 241 15.62 -9.03 10.15
N PRO A 242 16.72 -9.24 10.90
CA PRO A 242 17.36 -10.54 11.03
C PRO A 242 16.38 -11.65 11.42
N ALA A 243 16.62 -12.87 10.95
CA ALA A 243 15.71 -14.00 11.14
C ALA A 243 15.33 -14.25 12.61
N SER A 244 16.24 -14.00 13.54
CA SER A 244 16.02 -14.12 14.99
C SER A 244 15.03 -13.11 15.56
N THR A 245 14.74 -12.03 14.83
CA THR A 245 13.85 -10.94 15.28
C THR A 245 12.45 -10.98 14.65
N ARG A 246 12.18 -11.99 13.80
CA ARG A 246 10.95 -12.04 13.00
C ARG A 246 9.67 -12.00 13.82
N ASN A 247 9.67 -12.53 15.01
CA ASN A 247 8.47 -12.59 15.85
C ASN A 247 8.35 -11.44 16.87
N GLU A 248 9.30 -10.48 16.93
CA GLU A 248 9.28 -9.40 17.92
C GLU A 248 7.92 -8.70 18.06
N LEU A 249 7.23 -8.44 16.96
CA LEU A 249 5.92 -7.79 17.00
C LEU A 249 4.82 -8.77 17.40
N LYS A 250 4.87 -10.00 16.91
CA LYS A 250 3.93 -11.06 17.28
C LYS A 250 4.02 -11.43 18.75
N ASP A 251 5.23 -11.45 19.31
CA ASP A 251 5.45 -11.72 20.73
C ASP A 251 4.81 -10.66 21.64
N VAL A 252 4.65 -9.42 21.14
CA VAL A 252 4.03 -8.33 21.89
C VAL A 252 2.51 -8.26 21.66
N LEU A 253 2.03 -8.44 20.43
CA LEU A 253 0.63 -8.21 20.04
C LEU A 253 -0.17 -9.52 19.87
N GLY A 254 0.48 -10.68 20.00
CA GLY A 254 -0.18 -11.99 19.95
C GLY A 254 -0.85 -12.27 18.60
N ASP A 255 -2.06 -12.81 18.68
CA ASP A 255 -2.85 -13.27 17.51
C ASP A 255 -3.29 -12.15 16.56
N LYS A 256 -3.14 -10.89 16.95
CA LYS A 256 -3.37 -9.77 16.03
C LYS A 256 -2.36 -9.73 14.89
N VAL A 257 -1.19 -10.38 15.04
CA VAL A 257 -0.10 -10.33 14.06
C VAL A 257 0.04 -11.64 13.30
N THR A 258 -0.12 -11.56 11.99
CA THR A 258 0.28 -12.62 11.04
C THR A 258 1.64 -12.25 10.48
N VAL A 259 2.63 -13.11 10.66
CA VAL A 259 3.97 -12.95 10.07
C VAL A 259 4.08 -13.79 8.81
N GLN A 260 4.55 -13.18 7.72
CA GLN A 260 4.85 -13.89 6.48
C GLN A 260 6.17 -13.40 5.89
N VAL A 261 7.01 -14.36 5.46
CA VAL A 261 8.31 -14.07 4.85
C VAL A 261 8.21 -14.17 3.33
N ILE A 262 8.73 -13.16 2.63
CA ILE A 262 8.79 -13.10 1.17
C ILE A 262 10.19 -13.50 0.73
N ALA A 263 10.28 -14.60 -0.01
CA ALA A 263 11.55 -15.10 -0.55
C ALA A 263 12.12 -14.14 -1.62
N LYS A 264 13.44 -14.10 -1.76
CA LYS A 264 14.16 -13.25 -2.72
C LYS A 264 13.80 -11.76 -2.60
N ALA A 265 13.54 -11.33 -1.39
CA ALA A 265 13.26 -9.95 -1.03
C ALA A 265 14.10 -9.54 0.17
N SER A 266 14.56 -8.31 0.15
CA SER A 266 15.23 -7.64 1.25
C SER A 266 14.39 -6.46 1.74
N HIS A 267 15.02 -5.39 2.23
CA HIS A 267 14.32 -4.22 2.73
C HIS A 267 13.54 -3.46 1.63
N ALA A 268 14.10 -3.39 0.41
CA ALA A 268 13.43 -2.81 -0.77
C ALA A 268 12.42 -3.77 -1.41
N MET A 269 11.70 -4.56 -0.62
CA MET A 269 10.82 -5.63 -1.08
C MET A 269 9.77 -5.18 -2.10
N VAL A 270 9.38 -3.90 -2.09
CA VAL A 270 8.36 -3.35 -2.99
C VAL A 270 8.77 -3.47 -4.47
N PRO A 271 9.93 -2.96 -4.93
CA PRO A 271 10.39 -3.17 -6.30
C PRO A 271 10.89 -4.61 -6.55
N GLU A 272 11.30 -5.34 -5.50
CA GLU A 272 11.87 -6.67 -5.67
C GLU A 272 10.80 -7.75 -5.91
N GLN A 273 9.69 -7.72 -5.18
CA GLN A 273 8.68 -8.78 -5.18
C GLN A 273 7.23 -8.24 -5.15
N PRO A 274 6.85 -7.29 -6.03
CA PRO A 274 5.52 -6.66 -5.99
C PRO A 274 4.39 -7.66 -6.18
N GLU A 275 4.58 -8.69 -7.01
CA GLU A 275 3.60 -9.75 -7.23
C GLU A 275 3.38 -10.63 -5.98
N ALA A 276 4.46 -11.03 -5.31
CA ALA A 276 4.37 -11.85 -4.09
C ALA A 276 3.69 -11.05 -2.95
N ILE A 277 4.02 -9.76 -2.81
CA ILE A 277 3.37 -8.85 -1.86
C ILE A 277 1.88 -8.73 -2.17
N THR A 278 1.51 -8.50 -3.44
CA THR A 278 0.10 -8.42 -3.87
C THR A 278 -0.65 -9.69 -3.48
N ARG A 279 -0.12 -10.87 -3.82
CA ARG A 279 -0.75 -12.15 -3.45
C ARG A 279 -0.94 -12.29 -1.95
N ALA A 280 0.09 -11.97 -1.17
CA ALA A 280 0.05 -12.07 0.29
C ALA A 280 -1.04 -11.15 0.88
N ILE A 281 -1.09 -9.89 0.46
CA ILE A 281 -2.11 -8.92 0.91
C ILE A 281 -3.51 -9.40 0.54
N VAL A 282 -3.75 -9.74 -0.74
CA VAL A 282 -5.07 -10.16 -1.23
C VAL A 282 -5.56 -11.41 -0.51
N GLN A 283 -4.69 -12.39 -0.33
CA GLN A 283 -5.03 -13.64 0.34
C GLN A 283 -5.36 -13.39 1.83
N TRP A 284 -4.55 -12.60 2.51
CA TRP A 284 -4.74 -12.31 3.93
C TRP A 284 -6.03 -11.50 4.18
N VAL A 285 -6.28 -10.46 3.37
CA VAL A 285 -7.51 -9.63 3.49
C VAL A 285 -8.77 -10.44 3.27
N ARG A 286 -8.76 -11.42 2.35
CA ARG A 286 -9.91 -12.33 2.16
C ARG A 286 -10.20 -13.17 3.40
N GLY A 287 -9.18 -13.53 4.15
CA GLY A 287 -9.32 -14.25 5.42
C GLY A 287 -9.82 -13.39 6.58
N LEU A 288 -9.84 -12.07 6.47
CA LEU A 288 -10.40 -11.14 7.46
C LEU A 288 -11.90 -10.89 7.29
N ILE A 289 -12.48 -11.37 6.19
CA ILE A 289 -13.93 -11.28 5.95
C ILE A 289 -14.54 -12.57 6.48
N PRO A 290 -15.41 -12.50 7.53
CA PRO A 290 -16.13 -13.67 8.03
C PRO A 290 -17.11 -14.19 7.00
#